data_29e4a764f91b6a5e0714a74117a5cc3e
#
_entry.id   29e4a764f91b6a5e0714a74117a5cc3e
#
_cell.length_a   1.000
_cell.length_b   1.000
_cell.length_c   1.000
_cell.angle_alpha   90.00
_cell.angle_beta   90.00
_cell.angle_gamma   90.00
#
_symmetry.space_group_name_H-M   'P 1'
#
loop_
_entity.id
_entity.type
_entity.pdbx_description
1 polymer ?
#
loop_
_entity_poly.entity_id
_entity_poly.type
_entity_poly.pdbx_seq_one_letter_code
_entity_poly.pdbx_strand_id
1 'polypeptide(L)'
;MSDNTHSQIHQQQQTLTQTLSPQQLLAVQLLEMTTLEIEERVRGEVMDNPALDAVDAAGADEVQDDVAGDATDVYAADADDDYSGNDDIPVAAGGYVPSMENAYGDVVSFGDTLMEQLGALSLSPEEMLIGEYIIGTLDEDGLLRKPLSEIEDELLIYNNIATDEQQLLSVLGAIQSFEPAGIAARDLRECLLLQLERNAVGKECSLHKRILTECYDDFAGKHWGVIPEKLGVDNEACREAIADIVRLNPRPGASLTEGMGFSRQQVMPDFVLDVVDDKVYVSLNNAHVPSLRVNDDFMHMLDDQAVGSSAEQRAAALFLRQKIEAARNFITAVQQRELTMLSTMRAIARLQKEYFLSGGDEALLKPMILEDVAKLTGYDISTTSRVCNSKYVQTPWSVTPLKYYFSDGVTMADGTTHSVYELFRVLQELVDGEDKANPLTDQALQEMLAAQGYSIARRTVAKYREQLNIPVARLRRE
;
A
#
# COMPACT_ATOMS: atom_id res chain seq x y z
N MET A 1 -33.35 -15.83 -70.38
CA MET A 1 -34.04 -16.15 -69.10
C MET A 1 -32.99 -16.76 -68.19
N SER A 2 -32.45 -15.95 -67.36
CA SER A 2 -31.32 -16.29 -66.44
C SER A 2 -31.90 -16.29 -65.03
N ASP A 3 -31.96 -17.48 -64.43
CA ASP A 3 -32.36 -17.69 -63.05
C ASP A 3 -31.19 -17.37 -62.15
N ASN A 4 -31.39 -16.35 -61.36
CA ASN A 4 -30.45 -15.86 -60.36
C ASN A 4 -30.83 -16.50 -59.02
N THR A 5 -30.25 -17.65 -58.70
CA THR A 5 -30.37 -18.28 -57.38
C THR A 5 -29.36 -17.67 -56.42
N HIS A 6 -29.83 -16.70 -55.62
CA HIS A 6 -29.12 -16.24 -54.45
C HIS A 6 -29.10 -17.33 -53.38
N SER A 7 -27.97 -17.99 -53.23
CA SER A 7 -27.71 -18.83 -52.07
C SER A 7 -27.32 -17.92 -50.91
N GLN A 8 -28.25 -17.69 -49.99
CA GLN A 8 -27.96 -17.10 -48.67
C GLN A 8 -27.20 -18.10 -47.83
N ILE A 9 -25.90 -17.92 -47.75
CA ILE A 9 -25.08 -18.61 -46.76
C ILE A 9 -25.34 -17.94 -45.41
N HIS A 10 -26.18 -18.54 -44.60
CA HIS A 10 -26.29 -18.21 -43.19
C HIS A 10 -25.01 -18.71 -42.48
N GLN A 11 -24.02 -17.83 -42.34
CA GLN A 11 -22.96 -18.01 -41.34
C GLN A 11 -23.59 -17.85 -39.97
N GLN A 12 -23.98 -18.95 -39.35
CA GLN A 12 -24.23 -19.01 -37.92
C GLN A 12 -22.83 -18.87 -37.23
N GLN A 13 -22.47 -17.67 -36.85
CA GLN A 13 -21.47 -17.46 -35.83
C GLN A 13 -22.06 -17.95 -34.50
N GLN A 14 -21.80 -19.19 -34.16
CA GLN A 14 -21.93 -19.65 -32.79
C GLN A 14 -20.84 -18.94 -31.98
N THR A 15 -21.15 -17.80 -31.39
CA THR A 15 -20.40 -17.27 -30.26
C THR A 15 -20.61 -18.24 -29.11
N LEU A 16 -19.64 -19.12 -28.92
CA LEU A 16 -19.52 -19.92 -27.71
C LEU A 16 -19.28 -18.93 -26.56
N THR A 17 -20.36 -18.40 -26.00
CA THR A 17 -20.29 -17.81 -24.67
C THR A 17 -20.05 -18.98 -23.73
N GLN A 18 -18.80 -19.23 -23.40
CA GLN A 18 -18.44 -20.11 -22.28
C GLN A 18 -18.98 -19.44 -21.02
N THR A 19 -20.18 -19.85 -20.61
CA THR A 19 -20.69 -19.54 -19.28
C THR A 19 -19.79 -20.30 -18.31
N LEU A 20 -18.95 -19.56 -17.55
CA LEU A 20 -18.14 -20.11 -16.47
C LEU A 20 -19.03 -20.95 -15.55
N SER A 21 -18.58 -22.13 -15.17
CA SER A 21 -19.30 -22.94 -14.19
C SER A 21 -19.41 -22.18 -12.86
N PRO A 22 -20.46 -22.40 -12.06
CA PRO A 22 -20.59 -21.75 -10.74
C PRO A 22 -19.36 -21.93 -9.87
N GLN A 23 -18.69 -23.09 -9.98
CA GLN A 23 -17.45 -23.40 -9.26
C GLN A 23 -16.28 -22.53 -9.74
N GLN A 24 -16.14 -22.30 -11.05
CA GLN A 24 -15.12 -21.40 -11.60
C GLN A 24 -15.36 -19.95 -11.22
N LEU A 25 -16.63 -19.52 -11.18
CA LEU A 25 -17.00 -18.18 -10.70
C LEU A 25 -16.60 -17.97 -9.24
N LEU A 26 -16.87 -18.96 -8.38
CA LEU A 26 -16.49 -18.94 -6.98
C LEU A 26 -14.95 -18.85 -6.83
N ALA A 27 -14.21 -19.69 -7.54
CA ALA A 27 -12.74 -19.67 -7.50
C ALA A 27 -12.17 -18.32 -7.93
N VAL A 28 -12.72 -17.69 -8.97
CA VAL A 28 -12.31 -16.35 -9.43
C VAL A 28 -12.63 -15.29 -8.39
N GLN A 29 -13.80 -15.31 -7.76
CA GLN A 29 -14.16 -14.37 -6.70
C GLN A 29 -13.22 -14.49 -5.50
N LEU A 30 -12.91 -15.72 -5.07
CA LEU A 30 -12.00 -15.96 -3.95
C LEU A 30 -10.57 -15.48 -4.25
N LEU A 31 -10.11 -15.51 -5.51
CA LEU A 31 -8.79 -14.99 -5.89
C LEU A 31 -8.67 -13.47 -5.73
N GLU A 32 -9.74 -12.73 -5.97
CA GLU A 32 -9.75 -11.26 -5.84
C GLU A 32 -9.83 -10.78 -4.39
N MET A 33 -10.44 -11.58 -3.51
CA MET A 33 -10.64 -11.23 -2.09
C MET A 33 -9.31 -11.09 -1.34
N THR A 34 -9.25 -10.10 -0.45
CA THR A 34 -8.16 -9.93 0.51
C THR A 34 -8.20 -11.02 1.59
N THR A 35 -7.14 -11.13 2.40
CA THR A 35 -7.07 -12.15 3.47
C THR A 35 -8.20 -11.95 4.50
N LEU A 36 -8.54 -10.72 4.85
CA LEU A 36 -9.65 -10.41 5.77
C LEU A 36 -11.03 -10.78 5.18
N GLU A 37 -11.26 -10.41 3.92
CA GLU A 37 -12.52 -10.75 3.24
C GLU A 37 -12.73 -12.26 3.11
N ILE A 38 -11.64 -13.03 2.92
CA ILE A 38 -11.71 -14.49 2.91
C ILE A 38 -12.07 -15.04 4.28
N GLU A 39 -11.47 -14.53 5.33
CA GLU A 39 -11.80 -14.94 6.70
C GLU A 39 -13.29 -14.71 6.99
N GLU A 40 -13.82 -13.54 6.66
CA GLU A 40 -15.25 -13.25 6.80
C GLU A 40 -16.11 -14.19 5.92
N ARG A 41 -15.69 -14.45 4.69
CA ARG A 41 -16.42 -15.35 3.79
C ARG A 41 -16.41 -16.78 4.30
N VAL A 42 -15.29 -17.28 4.82
CA VAL A 42 -15.18 -18.61 5.43
C VAL A 42 -16.08 -18.72 6.66
N ARG A 43 -16.05 -17.73 7.56
CA ARG A 43 -16.95 -17.70 8.72
C ARG A 43 -18.43 -17.70 8.32
N GLY A 44 -18.77 -16.91 7.30
CA GLY A 44 -20.14 -16.89 6.76
C GLY A 44 -20.56 -18.25 6.21
N GLU A 45 -19.71 -18.91 5.43
CA GLU A 45 -20.04 -20.21 4.82
C GLU A 45 -20.13 -21.32 5.88
N VAL A 46 -19.28 -21.29 6.94
CA VAL A 46 -19.40 -22.22 8.09
C VAL A 46 -20.73 -22.04 8.83
N MET A 47 -21.22 -20.81 8.97
CA MET A 47 -22.53 -20.54 9.57
C MET A 47 -23.71 -21.01 8.69
N ASP A 48 -23.59 -20.83 7.38
CA ASP A 48 -24.65 -21.14 6.41
C ASP A 48 -24.71 -22.63 6.01
N ASN A 49 -23.59 -23.33 6.11
CA ASN A 49 -23.47 -24.72 5.72
C ASN A 49 -23.02 -25.62 6.88
N PRO A 50 -23.94 -26.28 7.59
CA PRO A 50 -23.62 -27.12 8.73
C PRO A 50 -22.81 -28.38 8.38
N ALA A 51 -22.62 -28.69 7.10
CA ALA A 51 -21.74 -29.78 6.64
C ALA A 51 -20.26 -29.36 6.54
N LEU A 52 -19.93 -28.08 6.83
CA LEU A 52 -18.60 -27.51 6.80
C LEU A 52 -18.11 -27.24 8.22
N ASP A 53 -17.01 -27.85 8.63
CA ASP A 53 -16.36 -27.62 9.92
C ASP A 53 -15.07 -26.81 9.72
N ALA A 54 -14.82 -25.86 10.60
CA ALA A 54 -13.58 -25.16 10.74
C ALA A 54 -12.76 -25.79 11.87
N VAL A 55 -11.54 -26.20 11.59
CA VAL A 55 -10.60 -26.76 12.57
C VAL A 55 -9.55 -25.71 12.86
N ASP A 56 -9.44 -25.29 14.12
CA ASP A 56 -8.38 -24.37 14.53
C ASP A 56 -7.01 -25.06 14.37
N ALA A 57 -6.02 -24.29 13.90
CA ALA A 57 -4.68 -24.77 13.58
C ALA A 57 -3.96 -25.47 14.78
N ALA A 58 -4.45 -25.30 16.00
CA ALA A 58 -3.90 -25.97 17.19
C ALA A 58 -4.20 -27.48 17.28
N GLY A 59 -5.11 -28.00 16.43
CA GLY A 59 -5.49 -29.43 16.42
C GLY A 59 -5.04 -30.20 15.18
N ALA A 60 -4.26 -29.59 14.30
CA ALA A 60 -3.95 -30.16 12.97
C ALA A 60 -2.77 -31.19 12.95
N ASP A 61 -2.10 -31.41 14.07
CA ASP A 61 -0.91 -32.29 14.09
C ASP A 61 -1.24 -33.81 14.05
N GLU A 62 -2.51 -34.22 14.16
CA GLU A 62 -2.85 -35.66 14.21
C GLU A 62 -3.50 -36.25 12.93
N VAL A 63 -3.77 -35.45 11.87
CA VAL A 63 -4.61 -35.94 10.74
C VAL A 63 -3.93 -35.77 9.36
N GLN A 64 -2.60 -35.66 9.28
CA GLN A 64 -1.92 -35.39 8.00
C GLN A 64 -1.69 -36.63 7.12
N ASP A 65 -2.04 -37.87 7.57
CA ASP A 65 -1.64 -39.12 6.87
C ASP A 65 -2.68 -39.74 5.91
N ASP A 66 -3.97 -39.29 5.92
CA ASP A 66 -5.01 -40.00 5.16
C ASP A 66 -5.56 -39.29 3.90
N VAL A 67 -5.21 -38.02 3.64
CA VAL A 67 -5.79 -37.29 2.50
C VAL A 67 -4.77 -36.95 1.38
N ALA A 68 -3.49 -37.24 1.58
CA ALA A 68 -2.44 -36.97 0.58
C ALA A 68 -2.42 -37.96 -0.62
N GLY A 69 -3.24 -38.99 -0.60
CA GLY A 69 -3.24 -40.05 -1.62
C GLY A 69 -4.10 -39.82 -2.85
N ASP A 70 -5.09 -38.94 -2.81
CA ASP A 70 -6.11 -38.87 -3.87
C ASP A 70 -6.17 -37.52 -4.66
N ALA A 71 -5.46 -36.48 -4.21
CA ALA A 71 -5.45 -35.20 -4.88
C ALA A 71 -4.28 -34.95 -5.86
N THR A 72 -3.27 -35.84 -5.85
CA THR A 72 -2.10 -35.72 -6.72
C THR A 72 -2.26 -36.39 -8.08
N ASP A 73 -3.23 -37.32 -8.23
CA ASP A 73 -3.41 -38.08 -9.48
C ASP A 73 -4.33 -37.44 -10.54
N VAL A 74 -4.98 -36.32 -10.25
CA VAL A 74 -5.96 -35.72 -11.19
C VAL A 74 -5.31 -34.67 -12.12
N TYR A 75 -4.11 -34.19 -11.85
CA TYR A 75 -3.43 -33.14 -12.66
C TYR A 75 -2.03 -33.54 -13.18
N ALA A 76 -1.70 -34.81 -13.20
CA ALA A 76 -0.45 -35.34 -13.76
C ALA A 76 -0.57 -35.90 -15.18
N ALA A 77 -1.59 -35.47 -15.95
CA ALA A 77 -1.72 -35.84 -17.35
C ALA A 77 -1.34 -34.65 -18.23
N ASP A 78 -0.29 -34.85 -19.03
CA ASP A 78 0.19 -33.98 -20.13
C ASP A 78 0.93 -32.66 -19.75
N ALA A 79 2.12 -32.83 -19.17
CA ALA A 79 3.21 -31.88 -19.42
C ALA A 79 4.48 -32.69 -19.70
N ASP A 80 4.86 -32.73 -20.97
CA ASP A 80 6.05 -33.38 -21.47
C ASP A 80 7.32 -32.95 -20.70
N ASP A 81 8.02 -33.95 -20.24
CA ASP A 81 9.36 -34.02 -19.70
C ASP A 81 10.38 -33.29 -20.60
N ASP A 82 10.77 -32.08 -20.28
CA ASP A 82 12.13 -31.59 -20.60
C ASP A 82 12.54 -30.31 -19.84
N TYR A 83 12.43 -30.28 -18.50
CA TYR A 83 13.06 -29.21 -17.70
C TYR A 83 13.58 -29.76 -16.36
N SER A 84 14.66 -30.56 -16.46
CA SER A 84 15.44 -30.97 -15.29
C SER A 84 16.34 -29.80 -14.82
N GLY A 85 15.75 -28.84 -14.17
CA GLY A 85 16.45 -27.81 -13.41
C GLY A 85 15.96 -27.85 -11.97
N ASN A 86 16.72 -28.54 -11.13
CA ASN A 86 16.45 -28.79 -9.71
C ASN A 86 16.67 -27.55 -8.85
N ASP A 87 15.90 -26.48 -9.12
CA ASP A 87 15.86 -25.24 -8.33
C ASP A 87 14.44 -24.95 -7.86
N ASP A 88 13.80 -25.95 -7.25
CA ASP A 88 12.51 -25.76 -6.59
C ASP A 88 12.69 -24.82 -5.39
N ILE A 89 12.01 -23.68 -5.43
CA ILE A 89 11.91 -22.78 -4.28
C ILE A 89 11.07 -23.49 -3.22
N PRO A 90 11.65 -23.87 -2.06
CA PRO A 90 10.93 -24.64 -1.06
C PRO A 90 9.80 -23.80 -0.42
N VAL A 91 8.71 -24.47 -0.07
CA VAL A 91 7.68 -23.91 0.80
C VAL A 91 8.17 -24.02 2.23
N ALA A 92 8.18 -22.94 2.97
CA ALA A 92 8.38 -23.00 4.40
C ALA A 92 7.16 -23.71 5.03
N ALA A 93 7.33 -24.93 5.46
CA ALA A 93 6.34 -25.64 6.26
C ALA A 93 6.40 -25.07 7.68
N GLY A 94 5.41 -24.33 8.08
CA GLY A 94 5.30 -23.73 9.40
C GLY A 94 5.55 -22.23 9.31
N GLY A 95 4.46 -21.46 9.29
CA GLY A 95 4.52 -20.01 9.35
C GLY A 95 5.21 -19.56 10.63
N TYR A 96 6.42 -19.01 10.50
CA TYR A 96 6.93 -18.10 11.51
C TYR A 96 6.01 -16.89 11.48
N VAL A 97 5.03 -16.88 12.36
CA VAL A 97 4.28 -15.66 12.68
C VAL A 97 5.18 -14.92 13.67
N PRO A 98 5.85 -13.82 13.27
CA PRO A 98 6.45 -12.96 14.26
C PRO A 98 5.30 -12.53 15.16
N SER A 99 5.36 -12.87 16.45
CA SER A 99 4.32 -12.50 17.40
C SER A 99 4.31 -10.97 17.46
N MET A 100 3.33 -10.37 16.79
CA MET A 100 3.08 -8.93 16.83
C MET A 100 2.56 -8.47 18.20
N GLU A 101 2.38 -9.37 19.14
CA GLU A 101 1.91 -9.07 20.50
C GLU A 101 2.81 -8.10 21.28
N ASN A 102 4.08 -7.96 20.87
CA ASN A 102 5.01 -7.03 21.52
C ASN A 102 5.16 -5.67 20.81
N ALA A 103 4.46 -5.43 19.70
CA ALA A 103 4.56 -4.18 18.95
C ALA A 103 3.49 -3.14 19.34
N TYR A 104 2.48 -3.53 20.09
CA TYR A 104 1.49 -2.61 20.65
C TYR A 104 1.95 -2.13 22.04
N GLY A 105 3.01 -1.30 22.07
CA GLY A 105 3.14 -0.36 23.18
C GLY A 105 1.94 0.58 23.14
N ASP A 106 1.46 1.04 24.30
CA ASP A 106 0.44 2.07 24.38
C ASP A 106 0.84 3.26 23.51
N VAL A 107 0.24 3.35 22.34
CA VAL A 107 0.55 4.42 21.40
C VAL A 107 -0.26 5.61 21.81
N VAL A 108 0.40 6.53 22.50
CA VAL A 108 -0.18 7.81 22.89
C VAL A 108 -0.51 8.59 21.62
N SER A 109 -1.76 8.92 21.37
CA SER A 109 -2.13 9.67 20.17
C SER A 109 -1.58 11.11 20.23
N PHE A 110 -1.48 11.76 19.05
CA PHE A 110 -1.12 13.19 18.97
C PHE A 110 -2.01 14.04 19.89
N GLY A 111 -3.33 13.78 19.86
CA GLY A 111 -4.30 14.44 20.73
C GLY A 111 -4.05 14.19 22.21
N ASP A 112 -3.73 12.94 22.60
CA ASP A 112 -3.49 12.59 24.01
C ASP A 112 -2.25 13.30 24.57
N THR A 113 -1.19 13.43 23.76
CA THR A 113 0.03 14.18 24.16
C THR A 113 -0.30 15.66 24.41
N LEU A 114 -1.15 16.27 23.57
CA LEU A 114 -1.56 17.66 23.76
C LEU A 114 -2.52 17.82 24.95
N MET A 115 -3.41 16.85 25.17
CA MET A 115 -4.30 16.80 26.33
C MET A 115 -3.50 16.66 27.65
N GLU A 116 -2.46 15.87 27.66
CA GLU A 116 -1.56 15.77 28.82
C GLU A 116 -0.88 17.11 29.12
N GLN A 117 -0.38 17.81 28.09
CA GLN A 117 0.20 19.14 28.25
C GLN A 117 -0.86 20.18 28.70
N LEU A 118 -2.10 20.08 28.21
CA LEU A 118 -3.19 20.94 28.63
C LEU A 118 -3.50 20.72 30.13
N GLY A 119 -3.54 19.47 30.58
CA GLY A 119 -3.77 19.11 31.97
C GLY A 119 -2.66 19.57 32.93
N ALA A 120 -1.44 19.80 32.43
CA ALA A 120 -0.33 20.36 33.21
C ALA A 120 -0.46 21.87 33.47
N LEU A 121 -1.31 22.57 32.73
CA LEU A 121 -1.59 24.00 32.94
C LEU A 121 -2.64 24.20 34.02
N SER A 122 -2.47 25.26 34.83
CA SER A 122 -3.47 25.67 35.85
C SER A 122 -4.57 26.54 35.20
N LEU A 123 -5.42 25.94 34.38
CA LEU A 123 -6.55 26.59 33.73
C LEU A 123 -7.84 26.44 34.58
N SER A 124 -8.81 27.33 34.35
CA SER A 124 -10.16 27.16 34.91
C SER A 124 -10.86 25.96 34.23
N PRO A 125 -11.87 25.35 34.87
CA PRO A 125 -12.62 24.24 34.24
C PRO A 125 -13.24 24.59 32.90
N GLU A 126 -13.67 25.85 32.71
CA GLU A 126 -14.23 26.34 31.44
C GLU A 126 -13.13 26.47 30.37
N GLU A 127 -11.98 27.05 30.71
CA GLU A 127 -10.82 27.16 29.80
C GLU A 127 -10.27 25.79 29.41
N MET A 128 -10.34 24.80 30.31
CA MET A 128 -9.93 23.42 30.00
C MET A 128 -10.84 22.81 28.94
N LEU A 129 -12.16 22.94 29.05
CA LEU A 129 -13.11 22.46 28.03
C LEU A 129 -12.92 23.16 26.69
N ILE A 130 -12.63 24.46 26.70
CA ILE A 130 -12.28 25.21 25.48
C ILE A 130 -11.00 24.67 24.85
N GLY A 131 -9.98 24.40 25.67
CA GLY A 131 -8.70 23.83 25.22
C GLY A 131 -8.88 22.43 24.62
N GLU A 132 -9.63 21.55 25.26
CA GLU A 132 -9.96 20.21 24.74
C GLU A 132 -10.67 20.31 23.37
N TYR A 133 -11.62 21.25 23.25
CA TYR A 133 -12.32 21.46 21.98
C TYR A 133 -11.39 21.94 20.88
N ILE A 134 -10.52 22.94 21.17
CA ILE A 134 -9.54 23.44 20.20
C ILE A 134 -8.59 22.32 19.75
N ILE A 135 -8.07 21.50 20.68
CA ILE A 135 -7.19 20.36 20.36
C ILE A 135 -7.91 19.38 19.45
N GLY A 136 -9.19 19.08 19.73
CA GLY A 136 -9.99 18.19 18.89
C GLY A 136 -10.31 18.72 17.48
N THR A 137 -10.17 20.04 17.24
CA THR A 137 -10.38 20.66 15.92
C THR A 137 -9.10 20.85 15.10
N LEU A 138 -7.93 20.51 15.64
CA LEU A 138 -6.66 20.59 14.93
C LEU A 138 -6.60 19.57 13.79
N ASP A 139 -6.00 19.98 12.68
CA ASP A 139 -5.70 19.09 11.55
C ASP A 139 -4.55 18.11 11.89
N GLU A 140 -4.34 17.12 11.04
CA GLU A 140 -3.18 16.19 11.10
C GLU A 140 -1.84 16.92 11.07
N ASP A 141 -1.77 18.10 10.44
CA ASP A 141 -0.59 18.97 10.41
C ASP A 141 -0.39 19.74 11.72
N GLY A 142 -1.35 19.72 12.65
CA GLY A 142 -1.34 20.45 13.91
C GLY A 142 -1.77 21.92 13.76
N LEU A 143 -2.43 22.28 12.65
CA LEU A 143 -2.91 23.64 12.38
C LEU A 143 -4.39 23.81 12.71
N LEU A 144 -4.77 24.99 13.16
CA LEU A 144 -6.16 25.38 13.42
C LEU A 144 -6.73 26.12 12.19
N ARG A 145 -7.35 25.37 11.25
CA ARG A 145 -7.90 25.95 10.03
C ARG A 145 -9.27 26.59 10.21
N LYS A 146 -9.99 26.22 11.28
CA LYS A 146 -11.29 26.79 11.58
C LYS A 146 -11.16 28.22 12.11
N PRO A 147 -11.99 29.17 11.65
CA PRO A 147 -12.03 30.51 12.19
C PRO A 147 -12.56 30.50 13.64
N LEU A 148 -12.06 31.36 14.49
CA LEU A 148 -12.43 31.44 15.91
C LEU A 148 -13.93 31.70 16.12
N SER A 149 -14.58 32.44 15.21
CA SER A 149 -16.02 32.69 15.26
C SER A 149 -16.86 31.41 15.12
N GLU A 150 -16.44 30.44 14.29
CA GLU A 150 -17.11 29.15 14.19
C GLU A 150 -16.92 28.31 15.46
N ILE A 151 -15.72 28.38 16.06
CA ILE A 151 -15.42 27.68 17.31
C ILE A 151 -16.27 28.25 18.46
N GLU A 152 -16.48 29.57 18.51
CA GLU A 152 -17.35 30.24 19.48
C GLU A 152 -18.80 29.75 19.35
N ASP A 153 -19.33 29.73 18.12
CA ASP A 153 -20.69 29.26 17.84
C ASP A 153 -20.85 27.75 18.17
N GLU A 154 -19.86 26.93 17.83
CA GLU A 154 -19.87 25.48 18.12
C GLU A 154 -19.79 25.19 19.61
N LEU A 155 -18.97 25.91 20.38
CA LEU A 155 -18.90 25.80 21.85
C LEU A 155 -20.21 26.18 22.53
N LEU A 156 -20.88 27.21 22.02
CA LEU A 156 -22.20 27.59 22.53
C LEU A 156 -23.26 26.52 22.24
N ILE A 157 -23.26 25.94 21.04
CA ILE A 157 -24.27 24.96 20.59
C ILE A 157 -24.06 23.59 21.25
N TYR A 158 -22.84 23.07 21.26
CA TYR A 158 -22.55 21.71 21.69
C TYR A 158 -22.25 21.60 23.18
N ASN A 159 -21.53 22.57 23.75
CA ASN A 159 -21.07 22.52 25.14
C ASN A 159 -21.85 23.49 26.05
N ASN A 160 -22.74 24.30 25.49
CA ASN A 160 -23.50 25.35 26.20
C ASN A 160 -22.61 26.32 27.00
N ILE A 161 -21.39 26.60 26.47
CA ILE A 161 -20.42 27.51 27.06
C ILE A 161 -20.45 28.81 26.24
N ALA A 162 -20.83 29.90 26.89
CA ALA A 162 -20.74 31.23 26.28
C ALA A 162 -19.31 31.77 26.49
N THR A 163 -18.53 31.78 25.44
CA THR A 163 -17.14 32.24 25.44
C THR A 163 -17.03 33.60 24.73
N ASP A 164 -16.08 34.42 25.16
CA ASP A 164 -15.70 35.68 24.50
C ASP A 164 -14.43 35.40 23.63
N GLU A 165 -14.34 36.12 22.50
CA GLU A 165 -13.15 36.00 21.60
C GLU A 165 -11.83 36.19 22.34
N GLN A 166 -11.81 37.07 23.38
CA GLN A 166 -10.62 37.27 24.21
C GLN A 166 -10.24 36.04 25.02
N GLN A 167 -11.21 35.29 25.53
CA GLN A 167 -10.96 34.01 26.24
C GLN A 167 -10.43 32.94 25.28
N LEU A 168 -11.02 32.84 24.09
CA LEU A 168 -10.52 31.90 23.05
C LEU A 168 -9.07 32.23 22.66
N LEU A 169 -8.74 33.49 22.47
CA LEU A 169 -7.39 33.94 22.14
C LEU A 169 -6.39 33.63 23.29
N SER A 170 -6.81 33.76 24.55
CA SER A 170 -5.96 33.47 25.71
C SER A 170 -5.64 31.96 25.79
N VAL A 171 -6.67 31.09 25.63
CA VAL A 171 -6.50 29.64 25.63
C VAL A 171 -5.70 29.18 24.41
N LEU A 172 -5.97 29.75 23.22
CA LEU A 172 -5.19 29.49 22.01
C LEU A 172 -3.71 29.83 22.21
N GLY A 173 -3.39 31.00 22.82
CA GLY A 173 -2.03 31.39 23.14
C GLY A 173 -1.34 30.42 24.13
N ALA A 174 -2.09 29.84 25.07
CA ALA A 174 -1.58 28.82 25.96
C ALA A 174 -1.24 27.52 25.20
N ILE A 175 -2.12 27.08 24.28
CA ILE A 175 -1.90 25.89 23.43
C ILE A 175 -0.73 26.11 22.47
N GLN A 176 -0.56 27.30 21.92
CA GLN A 176 0.57 27.65 21.04
C GLN A 176 1.93 27.57 21.75
N SER A 177 1.94 27.55 23.10
CA SER A 177 3.17 27.32 23.88
C SER A 177 3.55 25.84 24.03
N PHE A 178 2.75 24.89 23.56
CA PHE A 178 2.97 23.44 23.67
C PHE A 178 4.10 22.94 22.77
N GLU A 179 4.50 21.72 23.01
CA GLU A 179 5.46 20.99 22.18
C GLU A 179 4.71 20.01 21.26
N PRO A 180 5.08 20.02 19.96
CA PRO A 180 6.14 20.78 19.26
C PRO A 180 5.75 22.24 18.95
N ALA A 181 6.76 23.09 18.80
CA ALA A 181 6.55 24.52 18.52
C ALA A 181 5.80 24.74 17.20
N GLY A 182 4.85 25.70 17.20
CA GLY A 182 4.04 26.05 16.02
C GLY A 182 2.71 25.32 15.94
N ILE A 183 2.33 24.53 16.97
CA ILE A 183 0.99 23.91 17.07
C ILE A 183 -0.08 24.99 17.27
N ALA A 184 -1.30 24.68 16.83
CA ALA A 184 -2.49 25.53 16.89
C ALA A 184 -2.30 26.90 16.20
N ALA A 185 -1.38 26.99 15.25
CA ALA A 185 -1.28 28.14 14.37
C ALA A 185 -2.43 28.13 13.35
N ARG A 186 -2.96 29.33 13.03
CA ARG A 186 -4.07 29.48 12.06
C ARG A 186 -3.61 29.32 10.62
N ASP A 187 -2.37 29.75 10.36
CA ASP A 187 -1.72 29.72 9.05
C ASP A 187 -0.28 29.26 9.16
N LEU A 188 0.29 28.78 8.05
CA LEU A 188 1.70 28.39 7.96
C LEU A 188 2.65 29.55 8.35
N ARG A 189 2.29 30.78 8.00
CA ARG A 189 3.04 31.98 8.38
C ARG A 189 3.13 32.12 9.90
N GLU A 190 2.01 31.98 10.61
CA GLU A 190 1.96 32.03 12.08
C GLU A 190 2.75 30.89 12.70
N CYS A 191 2.64 29.68 12.13
CA CYS A 191 3.39 28.52 12.56
C CYS A 191 4.91 28.75 12.53
N LEU A 192 5.43 29.28 11.42
CA LEU A 192 6.85 29.60 11.28
C LEU A 192 7.28 30.74 12.24
N LEU A 193 6.43 31.73 12.46
CA LEU A 193 6.70 32.83 13.41
C LEU A 193 6.80 32.31 14.86
N LEU A 194 5.88 31.45 15.30
CA LEU A 194 5.90 30.82 16.61
C LEU A 194 7.17 29.97 16.84
N GLN A 195 7.57 29.21 15.81
CA GLN A 195 8.82 28.42 15.87
C GLN A 195 10.06 29.32 15.97
N LEU A 196 10.09 30.43 15.21
CA LEU A 196 11.18 31.39 15.30
C LEU A 196 11.24 32.07 16.68
N GLU A 197 10.11 32.41 17.27
CA GLU A 197 10.04 33.01 18.61
C GLU A 197 10.59 32.08 19.67
N ARG A 198 10.29 30.78 19.57
CA ARG A 198 10.77 29.77 20.51
C ARG A 198 12.24 29.43 20.31
N ASN A 199 12.72 29.37 19.07
CA ASN A 199 14.10 29.08 18.72
C ASN A 199 15.04 30.30 18.90
N ALA A 200 14.46 31.50 19.01
CA ALA A 200 15.18 32.76 19.09
C ALA A 200 15.83 33.05 20.45
N VAL A 201 15.82 32.12 21.39
CA VAL A 201 16.48 32.31 22.69
C VAL A 201 17.98 32.50 22.48
N GLY A 202 18.38 33.78 22.30
CA GLY A 202 19.78 34.19 22.16
C GLY A 202 20.26 34.60 20.75
N LYS A 203 19.42 34.62 19.72
CA LYS A 203 19.78 35.09 18.37
C LYS A 203 18.88 36.25 17.93
N GLU A 204 19.47 37.25 17.24
CA GLU A 204 18.66 38.32 16.61
C GLU A 204 17.88 37.78 15.40
N CYS A 205 16.64 37.36 15.63
CA CYS A 205 15.75 36.92 14.56
C CYS A 205 14.91 38.04 13.93
N SER A 206 15.35 39.30 14.07
CA SER A 206 14.62 40.46 13.53
C SER A 206 14.44 40.40 12.02
N LEU A 207 15.45 39.94 11.29
CA LEU A 207 15.40 39.79 9.83
C LEU A 207 14.44 38.65 9.41
N HIS A 208 14.49 37.51 10.08
CA HIS A 208 13.62 36.36 9.82
C HIS A 208 12.13 36.73 9.99
N LYS A 209 11.81 37.46 11.09
CA LYS A 209 10.45 37.96 11.33
C LYS A 209 10.00 38.95 10.24
N ARG A 210 10.89 39.87 9.80
CA ARG A 210 10.57 40.80 8.72
C ARG A 210 10.31 40.09 7.38
N ILE A 211 11.09 39.06 7.04
CA ILE A 211 10.87 38.26 5.84
C ILE A 211 9.47 37.65 5.86
N LEU A 212 9.07 36.99 6.97
CA LEU A 212 7.77 36.35 7.11
C LEU A 212 6.61 37.33 7.25
N THR A 213 6.82 38.56 7.76
CA THR A 213 5.77 39.56 7.91
C THR A 213 5.56 40.44 6.68
N GLU A 214 6.65 40.85 6.02
CA GLU A 214 6.59 41.84 4.94
C GLU A 214 6.69 41.20 3.55
N CYS A 215 7.36 40.05 3.42
CA CYS A 215 7.68 39.42 2.13
C CYS A 215 7.25 37.95 2.04
N TYR A 216 6.21 37.53 2.78
CA TYR A 216 5.76 36.13 2.81
C TYR A 216 5.38 35.59 1.43
N ASP A 217 4.68 36.36 0.60
CA ASP A 217 4.25 35.94 -0.75
C ASP A 217 5.44 35.71 -1.68
N ASP A 218 6.47 36.55 -1.60
CA ASP A 218 7.70 36.40 -2.37
C ASP A 218 8.52 35.17 -1.87
N PHE A 219 8.51 34.94 -0.56
CA PHE A 219 9.15 33.78 0.04
C PHE A 219 8.44 32.49 -0.38
N ALA A 220 7.12 32.42 -0.29
CA ALA A 220 6.32 31.28 -0.73
C ALA A 220 6.43 31.02 -2.24
N GLY A 221 6.51 32.09 -3.05
CA GLY A 221 6.74 32.03 -4.50
C GLY A 221 8.17 31.71 -4.92
N LYS A 222 9.10 31.52 -3.96
CA LYS A 222 10.56 31.33 -4.21
C LYS A 222 11.20 32.47 -5.03
N HIS A 223 10.69 33.70 -4.91
CA HIS A 223 11.26 34.88 -5.54
C HIS A 223 12.38 35.50 -4.68
N TRP A 224 13.34 34.71 -4.31
CA TRP A 224 14.36 35.07 -3.32
C TRP A 224 15.23 36.27 -3.73
N GLY A 225 15.39 36.55 -5.02
CA GLY A 225 16.13 37.72 -5.52
C GLY A 225 15.46 39.07 -5.26
N VAL A 226 14.14 39.10 -5.02
CA VAL A 226 13.36 40.33 -4.80
C VAL A 226 13.36 40.73 -3.31
N ILE A 227 13.49 39.75 -2.41
CA ILE A 227 13.40 39.97 -0.96
C ILE A 227 14.47 40.93 -0.44
N PRO A 228 15.78 40.80 -0.79
CA PRO A 228 16.82 41.72 -0.33
C PRO A 228 16.56 43.18 -0.76
N GLU A 229 16.08 43.35 -2.01
CA GLU A 229 15.77 44.68 -2.53
C GLU A 229 14.61 45.37 -1.77
N LYS A 230 13.56 44.60 -1.44
CA LYS A 230 12.40 45.11 -0.69
C LYS A 230 12.75 45.46 0.76
N LEU A 231 13.58 44.64 1.41
CA LEU A 231 13.95 44.82 2.82
C LEU A 231 15.15 45.74 3.01
N GLY A 232 15.90 46.07 1.95
CA GLY A 232 17.10 46.92 1.99
C GLY A 232 18.25 46.28 2.79
N VAL A 233 18.40 44.97 2.68
CA VAL A 233 19.37 44.16 3.44
C VAL A 233 20.35 43.51 2.45
N ASP A 234 21.54 43.17 2.96
CA ASP A 234 22.55 42.47 2.18
C ASP A 234 22.05 41.10 1.70
N ASN A 235 22.43 40.75 0.46
CA ASN A 235 22.03 39.51 -0.19
C ASN A 235 22.49 38.26 0.57
N GLU A 236 23.68 38.28 1.16
CA GLU A 236 24.24 37.14 1.87
C GLU A 236 23.50 36.88 3.21
N ALA A 237 23.26 37.94 3.99
CA ALA A 237 22.47 37.86 5.23
C ALA A 237 21.01 37.42 4.96
N CYS A 238 20.43 37.84 3.81
CA CYS A 238 19.08 37.42 3.44
C CYS A 238 19.03 35.92 3.05
N ARG A 239 20.05 35.41 2.33
CA ARG A 239 20.14 33.98 1.99
C ARG A 239 20.30 33.08 3.22
N GLU A 240 21.13 33.50 4.18
CA GLU A 240 21.27 32.77 5.45
C GLU A 240 19.95 32.73 6.22
N ALA A 241 19.26 33.87 6.32
CA ALA A 241 17.95 33.93 6.99
C ALA A 241 16.89 33.06 6.28
N ILE A 242 16.85 33.05 4.95
CA ILE A 242 15.96 32.17 4.18
C ILE A 242 16.32 30.70 4.42
N ALA A 243 17.60 30.33 4.43
CA ALA A 243 18.05 28.96 4.71
C ALA A 243 17.64 28.50 6.11
N ASP A 244 17.71 29.37 7.11
CA ASP A 244 17.25 29.06 8.48
C ASP A 244 15.72 28.90 8.53
N ILE A 245 14.95 29.72 7.84
CA ILE A 245 13.49 29.56 7.76
C ILE A 245 13.08 28.25 7.06
N VAL A 246 13.76 27.86 5.99
CA VAL A 246 13.50 26.62 5.26
C VAL A 246 13.79 25.36 6.10
N ARG A 247 14.64 25.45 7.12
CA ARG A 247 14.90 24.33 8.06
C ARG A 247 13.82 24.14 9.12
N LEU A 248 12.90 25.10 9.27
CA LEU A 248 11.81 24.97 10.22
C LEU A 248 10.79 23.93 9.74
N ASN A 249 10.06 23.32 10.69
CA ASN A 249 9.08 22.30 10.38
C ASN A 249 7.74 22.92 9.96
N PRO A 250 7.28 22.77 8.69
CA PRO A 250 6.01 23.33 8.23
C PRO A 250 4.78 22.56 8.77
N ARG A 251 4.97 21.36 9.33
CA ARG A 251 3.91 20.44 9.81
C ARG A 251 4.26 19.90 11.19
N PRO A 252 4.08 20.68 12.25
CA PRO A 252 4.47 20.27 13.59
C PRO A 252 3.71 19.04 14.09
N GLY A 253 2.44 18.86 13.72
CA GLY A 253 1.63 17.68 14.05
C GLY A 253 2.18 16.39 13.45
N ALA A 254 2.66 16.43 12.22
CA ALA A 254 3.22 15.27 11.54
C ALA A 254 4.44 14.69 12.26
N SER A 255 5.26 15.50 12.92
CA SER A 255 6.44 15.03 13.65
C SER A 255 6.10 14.15 14.85
N LEU A 256 4.97 14.37 15.50
CA LEU A 256 4.45 13.51 16.57
C LEU A 256 3.79 12.24 16.00
N THR A 257 3.10 12.38 14.87
CA THR A 257 2.44 11.27 14.17
C THR A 257 3.44 10.35 13.48
N GLU A 258 4.50 10.89 12.86
CA GLU A 258 5.57 10.10 12.23
C GLU A 258 6.37 9.28 13.24
N GLY A 259 6.58 9.78 14.44
CA GLY A 259 7.21 9.03 15.53
C GLY A 259 6.36 7.84 16.00
N MET A 260 5.06 7.87 15.75
CA MET A 260 4.08 6.84 16.15
C MET A 260 3.69 5.88 15.03
N GLY A 261 4.18 6.05 13.81
CA GLY A 261 3.95 5.11 12.70
C GLY A 261 2.49 4.98 12.20
N PHE A 262 1.57 5.84 12.62
CA PHE A 262 0.12 5.67 12.42
C PHE A 262 -0.47 6.27 11.13
N SER A 263 0.25 7.12 10.41
CA SER A 263 -0.29 7.73 9.18
C SER A 263 -0.13 6.85 7.94
N ARG A 264 0.47 5.67 8.06
CA ARG A 264 0.55 4.73 6.93
C ARG A 264 -0.58 3.74 7.04
N GLN A 265 -1.41 3.70 6.02
CA GLN A 265 -2.41 2.65 5.82
C GLN A 265 -1.76 1.29 6.13
N GLN A 266 -2.13 0.67 7.24
CA GLN A 266 -1.56 -0.61 7.64
C GLN A 266 -2.06 -1.67 6.68
N VAL A 267 -1.21 -2.09 5.77
CA VAL A 267 -1.53 -3.09 4.76
C VAL A 267 -1.12 -4.44 5.32
N MET A 268 -2.09 -5.36 5.45
CA MET A 268 -1.83 -6.74 5.81
C MET A 268 -1.28 -7.47 4.57
N PRO A 269 -0.05 -8.02 4.61
CA PRO A 269 0.53 -8.72 3.48
C PRO A 269 -0.14 -10.09 3.30
N ASP A 270 -0.35 -10.49 2.04
CA ASP A 270 -0.88 -11.81 1.68
C ASP A 270 0.24 -12.88 1.60
N PHE A 271 1.46 -12.45 1.31
CA PHE A 271 2.64 -13.31 1.18
C PHE A 271 3.74 -12.86 2.13
N VAL A 272 4.47 -13.83 2.65
CA VAL A 272 5.73 -13.61 3.38
C VAL A 272 6.86 -14.26 2.58
N LEU A 273 7.92 -13.49 2.34
CA LEU A 273 9.09 -13.91 1.62
C LEU A 273 10.30 -13.74 2.53
N ASP A 274 11.02 -14.84 2.77
CA ASP A 274 12.23 -14.89 3.56
C ASP A 274 13.42 -15.34 2.70
N VAL A 275 14.59 -14.82 3.00
CA VAL A 275 15.84 -15.19 2.32
C VAL A 275 16.77 -15.81 3.35
N VAL A 276 17.04 -17.11 3.18
CA VAL A 276 17.94 -17.87 4.07
C VAL A 276 18.92 -18.66 3.20
N ASP A 277 20.21 -18.56 3.49
CA ASP A 277 21.28 -19.30 2.79
C ASP A 277 21.23 -19.20 1.25
N ASP A 278 21.06 -17.97 0.72
CA ASP A 278 20.91 -17.67 -0.73
C ASP A 278 19.72 -18.37 -1.41
N LYS A 279 18.75 -18.81 -0.62
CA LYS A 279 17.49 -19.37 -1.10
C LYS A 279 16.32 -18.48 -0.69
N VAL A 280 15.38 -18.32 -1.60
CA VAL A 280 14.16 -17.55 -1.39
C VAL A 280 13.06 -18.52 -0.97
N TYR A 281 12.46 -18.27 0.19
CA TYR A 281 11.31 -19.03 0.71
C TYR A 281 10.06 -18.19 0.58
N VAL A 282 8.99 -18.78 0.07
CA VAL A 282 7.70 -18.13 -0.11
C VAL A 282 6.66 -18.87 0.69
N SER A 283 5.94 -18.14 1.55
CA SER A 283 4.80 -18.63 2.32
C SER A 283 3.59 -17.72 2.15
N LEU A 284 2.39 -18.25 2.36
CA LEU A 284 1.15 -17.47 2.45
C LEU A 284 0.93 -17.06 3.90
N ASN A 285 0.43 -15.85 4.07
CA ASN A 285 -0.02 -15.35 5.38
C ASN A 285 -1.47 -15.78 5.63
N ASN A 286 -1.66 -17.09 5.88
CA ASN A 286 -2.98 -17.70 6.14
C ASN A 286 -3.27 -17.87 7.63
N ALA A 287 -2.55 -17.21 8.53
CA ALA A 287 -2.64 -17.41 9.98
C ALA A 287 -4.07 -17.29 10.55
N HIS A 288 -4.95 -16.56 9.85
CA HIS A 288 -6.33 -16.30 10.29
C HIS A 288 -7.37 -17.15 9.56
N VAL A 289 -7.00 -17.91 8.53
CA VAL A 289 -7.95 -18.77 7.80
C VAL A 289 -7.91 -20.17 8.41
N PRO A 290 -8.99 -20.62 9.10
CA PRO A 290 -9.01 -21.96 9.69
C PRO A 290 -8.97 -23.03 8.60
N SER A 291 -8.40 -24.19 8.91
CA SER A 291 -8.47 -25.34 8.03
C SER A 291 -9.91 -25.87 7.96
N LEU A 292 -10.37 -26.13 6.73
CA LEU A 292 -11.75 -26.53 6.47
C LEU A 292 -11.82 -28.03 6.19
N ARG A 293 -12.83 -28.69 6.78
CA ARG A 293 -13.15 -30.09 6.47
C ARG A 293 -14.65 -30.30 6.37
N VAL A 294 -15.04 -31.38 5.72
CA VAL A 294 -16.43 -31.82 5.70
C VAL A 294 -16.73 -32.55 7.01
N ASN A 295 -17.85 -32.23 7.65
CA ASN A 295 -18.27 -32.84 8.89
C ASN A 295 -18.65 -34.31 8.68
N ASP A 296 -18.01 -35.22 9.41
CA ASP A 296 -18.18 -36.66 9.30
C ASP A 296 -19.58 -37.13 9.70
N ASP A 297 -20.20 -36.46 10.67
CA ASP A 297 -21.57 -36.77 11.10
C ASP A 297 -22.58 -36.62 9.95
N PHE A 298 -22.41 -35.59 9.10
CA PHE A 298 -23.23 -35.40 7.90
C PHE A 298 -22.98 -36.48 6.84
N MET A 299 -21.76 -37.00 6.74
CA MET A 299 -21.44 -38.12 5.87
C MET A 299 -22.16 -39.41 6.35
N HIS A 300 -22.09 -39.70 7.65
CA HIS A 300 -22.80 -40.85 8.25
C HIS A 300 -24.32 -40.73 8.13
N MET A 301 -24.88 -39.53 8.36
CA MET A 301 -26.32 -39.28 8.16
C MET A 301 -26.76 -39.54 6.70
N LEU A 302 -25.92 -39.21 5.73
CA LEU A 302 -26.23 -39.46 4.32
C LEU A 302 -26.29 -40.96 4.02
N ASP A 303 -25.34 -41.74 4.56
CA ASP A 303 -25.30 -43.19 4.38
C ASP A 303 -26.51 -43.89 5.03
N ASP A 304 -26.90 -43.49 6.23
CA ASP A 304 -28.10 -43.98 6.92
C ASP A 304 -29.40 -43.68 6.17
N GLN A 305 -29.52 -42.50 5.59
CA GLN A 305 -30.74 -42.09 4.87
C GLN A 305 -30.79 -42.62 3.43
N ALA A 306 -29.64 -42.98 2.83
CA ALA A 306 -29.58 -43.58 1.50
C ALA A 306 -30.28 -44.97 1.43
N VAL A 307 -30.40 -45.63 2.57
CA VAL A 307 -31.03 -46.98 2.71
C VAL A 307 -32.57 -46.86 2.83
N GLY A 308 -33.12 -45.67 3.11
CA GLY A 308 -34.54 -45.46 3.35
C GLY A 308 -35.40 -45.40 2.07
N SER A 309 -36.59 -46.02 2.10
CA SER A 309 -37.52 -46.07 0.97
C SER A 309 -38.61 -45.00 0.93
N SER A 310 -38.77 -44.17 1.96
CA SER A 310 -39.80 -43.14 2.05
C SER A 310 -39.51 -41.90 1.20
N ALA A 311 -40.51 -41.17 0.76
CA ALA A 311 -40.36 -39.95 -0.01
C ALA A 311 -39.65 -38.85 0.79
N GLU A 312 -39.92 -38.77 2.12
CA GLU A 312 -39.30 -37.82 3.05
C GLU A 312 -37.80 -38.09 3.19
N GLN A 313 -37.41 -39.38 3.35
CA GLN A 313 -36.01 -39.77 3.46
C GLN A 313 -35.21 -39.47 2.18
N ARG A 314 -35.83 -39.62 1.01
CA ARG A 314 -35.19 -39.24 -0.27
C ARG A 314 -34.98 -37.73 -0.39
N ALA A 315 -35.95 -36.93 0.07
CA ALA A 315 -35.83 -35.48 0.09
C ALA A 315 -34.73 -35.03 1.05
N ALA A 316 -34.64 -35.61 2.23
CA ALA A 316 -33.58 -35.36 3.22
C ALA A 316 -32.19 -35.76 2.70
N ALA A 317 -32.08 -36.95 2.07
CA ALA A 317 -30.82 -37.38 1.47
C ALA A 317 -30.37 -36.46 0.33
N LEU A 318 -31.29 -35.94 -0.47
CA LEU A 318 -30.96 -34.99 -1.54
C LEU A 318 -30.48 -33.66 -0.98
N PHE A 319 -31.10 -33.15 0.08
CA PHE A 319 -30.67 -31.95 0.79
C PHE A 319 -29.26 -32.13 1.39
N LEU A 320 -28.99 -33.23 2.08
CA LEU A 320 -27.68 -33.54 2.64
C LEU A 320 -26.61 -33.61 1.56
N ARG A 321 -26.88 -34.29 0.43
CA ARG A 321 -25.98 -34.34 -0.71
C ARG A 321 -25.64 -32.94 -1.25
N GLN A 322 -26.64 -32.09 -1.41
CA GLN A 322 -26.41 -30.72 -1.89
C GLN A 322 -25.52 -29.93 -0.92
N LYS A 323 -25.72 -30.05 0.39
CA LYS A 323 -24.92 -29.36 1.40
C LYS A 323 -23.48 -29.87 1.44
N ILE A 324 -23.28 -31.20 1.39
CA ILE A 324 -21.93 -31.83 1.33
C ILE A 324 -21.21 -31.45 0.05
N GLU A 325 -21.91 -31.46 -1.10
CA GLU A 325 -21.32 -31.07 -2.38
C GLU A 325 -20.93 -29.58 -2.38
N ALA A 326 -21.77 -28.70 -1.81
CA ALA A 326 -21.46 -27.28 -1.65
C ALA A 326 -20.21 -27.09 -0.75
N ALA A 327 -20.13 -27.81 0.38
CA ALA A 327 -18.97 -27.77 1.27
C ALA A 327 -17.67 -28.21 0.54
N ARG A 328 -17.71 -29.34 -0.18
CA ARG A 328 -16.57 -29.83 -0.96
C ARG A 328 -16.14 -28.84 -2.04
N ASN A 329 -17.09 -28.27 -2.78
CA ASN A 329 -16.80 -27.27 -3.79
C ASN A 329 -16.15 -26.02 -3.19
N PHE A 330 -16.59 -25.58 -2.02
CA PHE A 330 -16.00 -24.45 -1.32
C PHE A 330 -14.57 -24.74 -0.83
N ILE A 331 -14.33 -25.89 -0.21
CA ILE A 331 -13.00 -26.35 0.22
C ILE A 331 -12.04 -26.40 -0.97
N THR A 332 -12.48 -27.03 -2.07
CA THR A 332 -11.67 -27.14 -3.29
C THR A 332 -11.35 -25.77 -3.87
N ALA A 333 -12.29 -24.82 -3.83
CA ALA A 333 -12.07 -23.46 -4.34
C ALA A 333 -11.05 -22.69 -3.46
N VAL A 334 -11.09 -22.85 -2.14
CA VAL A 334 -10.12 -22.26 -1.21
C VAL A 334 -8.72 -22.85 -1.45
N GLN A 335 -8.60 -24.17 -1.54
CA GLN A 335 -7.32 -24.84 -1.85
C GLN A 335 -6.76 -24.42 -3.21
N GLN A 336 -7.61 -24.35 -4.23
CA GLN A 336 -7.21 -23.88 -5.56
C GLN A 336 -6.69 -22.44 -5.54
N ARG A 337 -7.33 -21.56 -4.74
CA ARG A 337 -6.82 -20.21 -4.52
C ARG A 337 -5.42 -20.22 -3.93
N GLU A 338 -5.19 -20.98 -2.87
CA GLU A 338 -3.89 -21.07 -2.20
C GLU A 338 -2.79 -21.56 -3.16
N LEU A 339 -3.06 -22.63 -3.90
CA LEU A 339 -2.14 -23.16 -4.90
C LEU A 339 -1.83 -22.14 -5.99
N THR A 340 -2.87 -21.44 -6.50
CA THR A 340 -2.70 -20.41 -7.54
C THR A 340 -1.89 -19.22 -7.04
N MET A 341 -2.12 -18.77 -5.82
CA MET A 341 -1.37 -17.68 -5.20
C MET A 341 0.09 -18.08 -5.00
N LEU A 342 0.36 -19.25 -4.38
CA LEU A 342 1.72 -19.73 -4.14
C LEU A 342 2.51 -19.94 -5.43
N SER A 343 1.91 -20.57 -6.44
CA SER A 343 2.57 -20.78 -7.73
C SER A 343 2.90 -19.48 -8.44
N THR A 344 1.99 -18.49 -8.38
CA THR A 344 2.21 -17.16 -8.96
C THR A 344 3.37 -16.43 -8.25
N MET A 345 3.38 -16.43 -6.90
CA MET A 345 4.44 -15.76 -6.15
C MET A 345 5.81 -16.47 -6.34
N ARG A 346 5.84 -17.80 -6.43
CA ARG A 346 7.05 -18.56 -6.75
C ARG A 346 7.60 -18.22 -8.14
N ALA A 347 6.73 -18.09 -9.14
CA ALA A 347 7.14 -17.69 -10.47
C ALA A 347 7.76 -16.26 -10.46
N ILE A 348 7.15 -15.32 -9.74
CA ILE A 348 7.70 -13.98 -9.54
C ILE A 348 9.06 -14.06 -8.83
N ALA A 349 9.17 -14.80 -7.74
CA ALA A 349 10.41 -14.97 -6.98
C ALA A 349 11.53 -15.61 -7.83
N ARG A 350 11.19 -16.53 -8.73
CA ARG A 350 12.14 -17.14 -9.68
C ARG A 350 12.65 -16.13 -10.71
N LEU A 351 11.77 -15.32 -11.28
CA LEU A 351 12.13 -14.31 -12.27
C LEU A 351 12.95 -13.17 -11.66
N GLN A 352 12.65 -12.78 -10.42
CA GLN A 352 13.29 -11.69 -9.69
C GLN A 352 14.30 -12.17 -8.64
N LYS A 353 14.85 -13.38 -8.82
CA LYS A 353 15.75 -14.03 -7.84
C LYS A 353 16.91 -13.12 -7.43
N GLU A 354 17.55 -12.43 -8.37
CA GLU A 354 18.70 -11.55 -8.10
C GLU A 354 18.32 -10.35 -7.22
N TYR A 355 17.16 -9.76 -7.46
CA TYR A 355 16.60 -8.68 -6.64
C TYR A 355 16.38 -9.12 -5.18
N PHE A 356 15.77 -10.29 -4.98
CA PHE A 356 15.50 -10.80 -3.62
C PHE A 356 16.78 -11.21 -2.89
N LEU A 357 17.76 -11.76 -3.56
CA LEU A 357 19.04 -12.16 -2.96
C LEU A 357 19.92 -10.95 -2.60
N SER A 358 19.81 -9.85 -3.33
CA SER A 358 20.59 -8.62 -3.06
C SER A 358 20.08 -7.80 -1.87
N GLY A 359 18.93 -8.19 -1.27
CA GLY A 359 18.32 -7.42 -0.20
C GLY A 359 17.45 -6.25 -0.69
N GLY A 360 16.94 -6.31 -1.94
CA GLY A 360 16.00 -5.32 -2.49
C GLY A 360 16.66 -4.20 -3.29
N ASP A 361 17.79 -4.44 -3.93
CA ASP A 361 18.41 -3.47 -4.82
C ASP A 361 17.58 -3.31 -6.10
N GLU A 362 16.92 -2.16 -6.23
CA GLU A 362 16.05 -1.82 -7.37
C GLU A 362 16.78 -1.87 -8.73
N ALA A 363 18.10 -1.68 -8.73
CA ALA A 363 18.90 -1.75 -9.93
C ALA A 363 18.96 -3.16 -10.55
N LEU A 364 18.75 -4.20 -9.73
CA LEU A 364 18.76 -5.60 -10.16
C LEU A 364 17.37 -6.13 -10.53
N LEU A 365 16.34 -5.26 -10.47
CA LEU A 365 14.98 -5.64 -10.82
C LEU A 365 14.89 -5.85 -12.35
N LYS A 366 14.62 -7.08 -12.76
CA LYS A 366 14.50 -7.43 -14.17
C LYS A 366 13.14 -6.99 -14.73
N PRO A 367 13.07 -6.48 -15.97
CA PRO A 367 11.79 -6.19 -16.60
C PRO A 367 10.98 -7.49 -16.73
N MET A 368 9.72 -7.47 -16.30
CA MET A 368 8.84 -8.63 -16.25
C MET A 368 7.41 -8.21 -16.59
N ILE A 369 6.75 -8.98 -17.46
CA ILE A 369 5.35 -8.79 -17.81
C ILE A 369 4.49 -9.94 -17.28
N LEU A 370 3.17 -9.71 -17.17
CA LEU A 370 2.23 -10.75 -16.67
C LEU A 370 2.28 -12.03 -17.52
N GLU A 371 2.56 -11.91 -18.82
CA GLU A 371 2.67 -13.06 -19.73
C GLU A 371 3.83 -13.99 -19.36
N ASP A 372 4.94 -13.47 -18.84
CA ASP A 372 6.10 -14.29 -18.44
C ASP A 372 5.75 -15.15 -17.22
N VAL A 373 5.03 -14.58 -16.25
CA VAL A 373 4.53 -15.31 -15.09
C VAL A 373 3.47 -16.34 -15.51
N ALA A 374 2.57 -15.97 -16.41
CA ALA A 374 1.53 -16.85 -16.95
C ALA A 374 2.14 -18.09 -17.67
N LYS A 375 3.22 -17.90 -18.46
CA LYS A 375 3.95 -18.99 -19.12
C LYS A 375 4.59 -19.95 -18.13
N LEU A 376 5.15 -19.45 -17.02
CA LEU A 376 5.78 -20.29 -15.99
C LEU A 376 4.78 -21.04 -15.13
N THR A 377 3.63 -20.44 -14.84
CA THR A 377 2.59 -21.03 -13.98
C THR A 377 1.60 -21.90 -14.73
N GLY A 378 1.50 -21.74 -16.06
CA GLY A 378 0.48 -22.38 -16.87
C GLY A 378 -0.94 -21.79 -16.71
N TYR A 379 -1.09 -20.70 -15.94
CA TYR A 379 -2.38 -20.00 -15.78
C TYR A 379 -2.60 -18.97 -16.87
N ASP A 380 -3.87 -18.62 -17.08
CA ASP A 380 -4.24 -17.52 -17.98
C ASP A 380 -3.75 -16.16 -17.42
N ILE A 381 -3.42 -15.24 -18.35
CA ILE A 381 -2.98 -13.88 -18.03
C ILE A 381 -4.01 -13.15 -17.17
N SER A 382 -5.31 -13.39 -17.41
CA SER A 382 -6.39 -12.80 -16.60
C SER A 382 -6.35 -13.26 -15.14
N THR A 383 -6.05 -14.53 -14.87
CA THR A 383 -5.92 -15.11 -13.53
C THR A 383 -4.69 -14.52 -12.83
N THR A 384 -3.54 -14.51 -13.51
CA THR A 384 -2.30 -13.91 -12.99
C THR A 384 -2.50 -12.43 -12.65
N SER A 385 -3.18 -11.67 -13.53
CA SER A 385 -3.48 -10.26 -13.30
C SER A 385 -4.34 -10.03 -12.06
N ARG A 386 -5.35 -10.87 -11.81
CA ARG A 386 -6.22 -10.77 -10.61
C ARG A 386 -5.42 -11.02 -9.32
N VAL A 387 -4.52 -12.00 -9.33
CA VAL A 387 -3.63 -12.24 -8.18
C VAL A 387 -2.71 -11.05 -7.95
N CYS A 388 -2.11 -10.48 -9.00
CA CYS A 388 -1.07 -9.45 -8.86
C CYS A 388 -1.61 -8.04 -8.53
N ASN A 389 -2.90 -7.73 -8.85
CA ASN A 389 -3.41 -6.36 -8.74
C ASN A 389 -3.66 -5.89 -7.31
N SER A 390 -4.07 -6.76 -6.39
CA SER A 390 -4.54 -6.38 -5.06
C SER A 390 -3.76 -7.02 -3.92
N LYS A 391 -2.67 -7.73 -4.21
CA LYS A 391 -1.92 -8.51 -3.22
C LYS A 391 -0.60 -7.86 -2.87
N TYR A 392 -0.18 -8.05 -1.62
CA TYR A 392 1.05 -7.52 -1.06
C TYR A 392 1.97 -8.63 -0.58
N VAL A 393 3.26 -8.42 -0.70
CA VAL A 393 4.29 -9.31 -0.16
C VAL A 393 5.11 -8.57 0.88
N GLN A 394 5.31 -9.23 2.01
CA GLN A 394 6.25 -8.82 3.04
C GLN A 394 7.61 -9.45 2.73
N THR A 395 8.60 -8.61 2.59
CA THR A 395 10.02 -8.99 2.51
C THR A 395 10.70 -8.60 3.82
N PRO A 396 11.91 -9.09 4.14
CA PRO A 396 12.63 -8.69 5.36
C PRO A 396 12.89 -7.18 5.49
N TRP A 397 12.86 -6.44 4.37
CA TRP A 397 13.16 -4.99 4.35
C TRP A 397 11.94 -4.10 4.06
N SER A 398 10.85 -4.61 3.47
CA SER A 398 9.68 -3.78 3.12
C SER A 398 8.43 -4.61 2.85
N VAL A 399 7.26 -3.93 2.86
CA VAL A 399 6.00 -4.48 2.37
C VAL A 399 5.68 -3.80 1.03
N THR A 400 5.63 -4.58 -0.05
CA THR A 400 5.44 -4.07 -1.41
C THR A 400 4.24 -4.72 -2.11
N PRO A 401 3.48 -3.98 -2.94
CA PRO A 401 2.46 -4.59 -3.77
C PRO A 401 3.10 -5.46 -4.85
N LEU A 402 2.49 -6.60 -5.20
CA LEU A 402 3.01 -7.47 -6.26
C LEU A 402 3.20 -6.74 -7.60
N LYS A 403 2.36 -5.74 -7.86
CA LYS A 403 2.44 -4.91 -9.06
C LYS A 403 3.80 -4.19 -9.20
N TYR A 404 4.50 -3.92 -8.11
CA TYR A 404 5.82 -3.30 -8.10
C TYR A 404 6.86 -4.07 -8.91
N TYR A 405 6.79 -5.41 -8.90
CA TYR A 405 7.74 -6.27 -9.63
C TYR A 405 7.52 -6.33 -11.14
N PHE A 406 6.40 -5.78 -11.62
CA PHE A 406 6.07 -5.71 -13.05
C PHE A 406 6.46 -4.33 -13.57
N SER A 407 7.56 -4.26 -14.28
CA SER A 407 8.06 -3.05 -14.91
C SER A 407 8.20 -3.25 -16.40
N ASP A 408 7.81 -2.22 -17.16
CA ASP A 408 8.10 -2.15 -18.58
C ASP A 408 9.61 -2.07 -18.78
N GLY A 409 10.12 -2.83 -19.75
CA GLY A 409 11.52 -2.75 -20.13
C GLY A 409 11.75 -1.61 -21.12
N VAL A 410 12.89 -0.95 -20.99
CA VAL A 410 13.39 0.00 -21.99
C VAL A 410 14.33 -0.74 -22.92
N THR A 411 13.99 -0.78 -24.21
CA THR A 411 14.84 -1.43 -25.22
C THR A 411 16.01 -0.53 -25.56
N MET A 412 17.23 -1.04 -25.40
CA MET A 412 18.47 -0.37 -25.86
C MET A 412 18.66 -0.50 -27.36
N ALA A 413 19.58 0.29 -27.89
CA ALA A 413 20.01 0.22 -29.31
C ALA A 413 20.54 -1.17 -29.71
N ASP A 414 21.08 -1.93 -28.75
CA ASP A 414 21.60 -3.29 -28.91
C ASP A 414 20.51 -4.38 -28.88
N GLY A 415 19.24 -4.00 -28.71
CA GLY A 415 18.13 -4.95 -28.61
C GLY A 415 17.97 -5.59 -27.22
N THR A 416 18.82 -5.26 -26.25
CA THR A 416 18.67 -5.69 -24.86
C THR A 416 17.60 -4.86 -24.16
N THR A 417 16.86 -5.49 -23.25
CA THR A 417 15.81 -4.81 -22.48
C THR A 417 16.32 -4.59 -21.06
N HIS A 418 16.40 -3.35 -20.64
CA HIS A 418 16.81 -2.95 -19.29
C HIS A 418 15.63 -2.45 -18.48
N SER A 419 15.73 -2.51 -17.17
CA SER A 419 14.72 -2.01 -16.26
C SER A 419 14.62 -0.47 -16.32
N VAL A 420 13.42 0.05 -16.15
CA VAL A 420 13.20 1.50 -15.99
C VAL A 420 13.93 2.04 -14.75
N TYR A 421 14.09 1.23 -13.71
CA TYR A 421 14.80 1.61 -12.48
C TYR A 421 16.31 1.82 -12.69
N GLU A 422 16.94 1.02 -13.55
CA GLU A 422 18.33 1.23 -13.96
C GLU A 422 18.49 2.56 -14.69
N LEU A 423 17.54 2.88 -15.56
CA LEU A 423 17.50 4.18 -16.23
C LEU A 423 17.32 5.33 -15.25
N PHE A 424 16.48 5.17 -14.22
CA PHE A 424 16.28 6.17 -13.18
C PHE A 424 17.57 6.46 -12.42
N ARG A 425 18.34 5.42 -12.09
CA ARG A 425 19.65 5.57 -11.45
C ARG A 425 20.61 6.34 -12.35
N VAL A 426 20.72 5.97 -13.62
CA VAL A 426 21.57 6.68 -14.59
C VAL A 426 21.14 8.14 -14.74
N LEU A 427 19.82 8.42 -14.81
CA LEU A 427 19.30 9.78 -14.89
C LEU A 427 19.65 10.59 -13.65
N GLN A 428 19.57 10.00 -12.48
CA GLN A 428 19.91 10.65 -11.22
C GLN A 428 21.42 10.93 -11.13
N GLU A 429 22.26 9.97 -11.48
CA GLU A 429 23.72 10.16 -11.56
C GLU A 429 24.12 11.31 -12.51
N LEU A 430 23.44 11.44 -13.66
CA LEU A 430 23.67 12.53 -14.61
C LEU A 430 23.27 13.89 -14.03
N VAL A 431 22.19 13.95 -13.27
CA VAL A 431 21.72 15.19 -12.65
C VAL A 431 22.58 15.57 -11.43
N ASP A 432 22.99 14.58 -10.63
CA ASP A 432 23.85 14.80 -9.46
C ASP A 432 25.27 15.25 -9.86
N GLY A 433 25.72 14.82 -11.04
CA GLY A 433 27.00 15.25 -11.64
C GLY A 433 26.93 16.54 -12.47
N GLU A 434 25.74 17.21 -12.58
CA GLU A 434 25.61 18.41 -13.40
C GLU A 434 26.26 19.65 -12.76
N ASP A 435 26.70 20.58 -13.61
CA ASP A 435 27.12 21.92 -13.16
C ASP A 435 25.90 22.75 -12.79
N LYS A 436 25.76 23.11 -11.52
CA LYS A 436 24.64 23.90 -11.01
C LYS A 436 24.54 25.31 -11.58
N ALA A 437 25.65 25.86 -12.11
CA ALA A 437 25.63 27.13 -12.82
C ALA A 437 24.96 27.00 -14.22
N ASN A 438 25.05 25.79 -14.84
CA ASN A 438 24.49 25.52 -16.16
C ASN A 438 23.79 24.14 -16.19
N PRO A 439 22.64 23.97 -15.53
CA PRO A 439 21.98 22.69 -15.39
C PRO A 439 21.51 22.11 -16.74
N LEU A 440 21.58 20.79 -16.87
CA LEU A 440 21.25 20.04 -18.06
C LEU A 440 19.75 20.18 -18.41
N THR A 441 19.46 20.51 -19.66
CA THR A 441 18.09 20.52 -20.17
C THR A 441 17.61 19.10 -20.49
N ASP A 442 16.28 18.88 -20.54
CA ASP A 442 15.70 17.56 -20.89
C ASP A 442 16.19 17.06 -22.26
N GLN A 443 16.63 17.96 -23.16
CA GLN A 443 17.23 17.60 -24.45
C GLN A 443 18.69 17.14 -24.28
N ALA A 444 19.48 17.82 -23.46
CA ALA A 444 20.85 17.42 -23.17
C ALA A 444 20.88 16.08 -22.43
N LEU A 445 19.95 15.86 -21.46
CA LEU A 445 19.79 14.56 -20.80
C LEU A 445 19.44 13.46 -21.80
N GLN A 446 18.56 13.72 -22.76
CA GLN A 446 18.24 12.77 -23.83
C GLN A 446 19.47 12.41 -24.67
N GLU A 447 20.27 13.39 -25.08
CA GLU A 447 21.47 13.16 -25.86
C GLU A 447 22.52 12.34 -25.08
N MET A 448 22.71 12.62 -23.80
CA MET A 448 23.61 11.85 -22.93
C MET A 448 23.13 10.41 -22.71
N LEU A 449 21.83 10.20 -22.52
CA LEU A 449 21.22 8.86 -22.41
C LEU A 449 21.35 8.11 -23.76
N ALA A 450 21.17 8.78 -24.88
CA ALA A 450 21.37 8.19 -26.22
C ALA A 450 22.81 7.77 -26.43
N ALA A 451 23.80 8.54 -25.94
CA ALA A 451 25.22 8.17 -25.99
C ALA A 451 25.53 6.91 -25.14
N GLN A 452 24.73 6.65 -24.09
CA GLN A 452 24.84 5.43 -23.29
C GLN A 452 24.01 4.25 -23.88
N GLY A 453 23.34 4.44 -25.02
CA GLY A 453 22.57 3.40 -25.69
C GLY A 453 21.07 3.40 -25.43
N TYR A 454 20.53 4.29 -24.57
CA TYR A 454 19.10 4.38 -24.30
C TYR A 454 18.38 5.21 -25.38
N SER A 455 17.58 4.55 -26.22
CA SER A 455 16.79 5.22 -27.28
C SER A 455 15.46 5.74 -26.72
N ILE A 456 15.47 6.91 -26.08
CA ILE A 456 14.30 7.45 -25.39
C ILE A 456 13.92 8.81 -25.95
N ALA A 457 12.61 9.08 -26.08
CA ALA A 457 12.12 10.38 -26.53
C ALA A 457 12.23 11.44 -25.42
N ARG A 458 12.47 12.71 -25.76
CA ARG A 458 12.56 13.83 -24.82
C ARG A 458 11.35 13.92 -23.87
N ARG A 459 10.14 13.65 -24.37
CA ARG A 459 8.92 13.67 -23.53
C ARG A 459 8.95 12.59 -22.45
N THR A 460 9.51 11.42 -22.75
CA THR A 460 9.67 10.32 -21.80
C THR A 460 10.72 10.66 -20.75
N VAL A 461 11.83 11.30 -21.13
CA VAL A 461 12.85 11.80 -20.19
C VAL A 461 12.25 12.82 -19.23
N ALA A 462 11.43 13.76 -19.73
CA ALA A 462 10.73 14.72 -18.87
C ALA A 462 9.78 14.03 -17.87
N LYS A 463 9.01 13.02 -18.32
CA LYS A 463 8.13 12.22 -17.47
C LYS A 463 8.93 11.49 -16.38
N TYR A 464 10.05 10.86 -16.73
CA TYR A 464 10.89 10.12 -15.77
C TYR A 464 11.56 11.06 -14.77
N ARG A 465 12.02 12.25 -15.21
CA ARG A 465 12.54 13.29 -14.33
C ARG A 465 11.48 13.74 -13.31
N GLU A 466 10.23 13.93 -13.74
CA GLU A 466 9.11 14.28 -12.87
C GLU A 466 8.77 13.18 -11.87
N GLN A 467 8.84 11.92 -12.28
CA GLN A 467 8.65 10.76 -11.38
C GLN A 467 9.72 10.70 -10.28
N LEU A 468 10.95 11.11 -10.60
CA LEU A 468 12.05 11.23 -9.63
C LEU A 468 11.99 12.52 -8.80
N ASN A 469 10.92 13.34 -8.92
CA ASN A 469 10.79 14.65 -8.26
C ASN A 469 11.95 15.61 -8.54
N ILE A 470 12.66 15.44 -9.65
CA ILE A 470 13.74 16.32 -10.07
C ILE A 470 13.14 17.55 -10.78
N PRO A 471 13.37 18.78 -10.29
CA PRO A 471 12.81 19.98 -10.91
C PRO A 471 13.41 20.24 -12.28
N VAL A 472 12.73 21.07 -13.07
CA VAL A 472 13.22 21.48 -14.40
C VAL A 472 14.55 22.26 -14.30
N ALA A 473 15.40 22.24 -15.34
CA ALA A 473 16.71 22.88 -15.35
C ALA A 473 16.70 24.34 -14.85
N ARG A 474 15.65 25.13 -15.21
CA ARG A 474 15.49 26.49 -14.76
C ARG A 474 15.40 26.64 -13.22
N LEU A 475 14.80 25.66 -12.53
CA LEU A 475 14.62 25.67 -11.07
C LEU A 475 15.81 25.04 -10.32
N ARG A 476 16.72 24.38 -11.01
CA ARG A 476 17.95 23.78 -10.47
C ARG A 476 19.16 24.72 -10.58
N ARG A 477 19.00 25.82 -11.26
CA ARG A 477 20.06 26.81 -11.43
C ARG A 477 20.27 27.58 -10.13
N GLU A 478 21.48 27.51 -9.59
CA GLU A 478 21.95 28.29 -8.43
C GLU A 478 22.61 29.62 -8.87
#